data_fae2551b85df9e4c4ae2047c077e36e1
#
_entry.id   fae2551b85df9e4c4ae2047c077e36e1
#
_cell.length_a   1.000
_cell.length_b   1.000
_cell.length_c   1.000
_cell.angle_alpha   90.00
_cell.angle_beta   90.00
_cell.angle_gamma   90.00
#
_symmetry.space_group_name_H-M   'P 1'
#
loop_
_entity.id
_entity.type
_entity.pdbx_description
1 polymer ?
#
loop_
_entity_poly.entity_id
_entity_poly.type
_entity_poly.pdbx_seq_one_letter_code
_entity_poly.pdbx_strand_id
1 'polypeptide(L)'
;KDTKLEAENYKKLIVSYSKDPRVTVLKIADRLEVMRSLDMFPKLSRERKVLETMMLYIPLAHQLGLYNIKGEMEEIYFRHAEPEQYRAITNKLKSTERDRQKLMTQFIEPLKQKLSDEGIRYKLKVRTKTALSIYKKMQKQKVPFEGVFDVFAIRFIIDCEEDRAVEHALCWKVFSYVTEEYESDTKRLRDWISNPKPNGYESLHITVKNKE
;
A
#
# COMPACT_ATOMS: atom_id res chain seq x y z
N LYS A 1 -25.47 22.93 7.36
CA LYS A 1 -26.21 21.85 8.10
C LYS A 1 -25.51 20.49 7.98
N ASP A 2 -24.85 20.19 6.85
CA ASP A 2 -24.23 18.88 6.60
C ASP A 2 -22.96 18.64 7.43
N THR A 3 -22.12 19.65 7.64
CA THR A 3 -20.85 19.53 8.39
C THR A 3 -21.02 19.11 9.85
N LYS A 4 -22.14 19.48 10.50
CA LYS A 4 -22.42 19.11 11.88
C LYS A 4 -22.85 17.62 11.98
N LEU A 5 -23.63 17.16 11.02
CA LEU A 5 -24.04 15.74 10.92
C LEU A 5 -22.86 14.83 10.58
N GLU A 6 -21.96 15.31 9.71
CA GLU A 6 -20.72 14.60 9.37
C GLU A 6 -19.79 14.47 10.58
N ALA A 7 -19.60 15.56 11.36
CA ALA A 7 -18.82 15.53 12.58
C ALA A 7 -19.42 14.60 13.66
N GLU A 8 -20.74 14.55 13.78
CA GLU A 8 -21.41 13.60 14.68
C GLU A 8 -21.26 12.14 14.24
N ASN A 9 -21.37 11.87 12.94
CA ASN A 9 -21.12 10.53 12.39
C ASN A 9 -19.68 10.09 12.59
N TYR A 10 -18.73 11.01 12.45
CA TYR A 10 -17.31 10.78 12.73
C TYR A 10 -17.09 10.41 14.21
N LYS A 11 -17.64 11.19 15.13
CA LYS A 11 -17.56 10.89 16.57
C LYS A 11 -18.18 9.53 16.90
N LYS A 12 -19.35 9.22 16.36
CA LYS A 12 -20.00 7.93 16.59
C LYS A 12 -19.17 6.76 16.08
N LEU A 13 -18.52 6.92 14.94
CA LEU A 13 -17.65 5.89 14.36
C LEU A 13 -16.41 5.66 15.19
N ILE A 14 -15.73 6.73 15.65
CA ILE A 14 -14.56 6.65 16.54
C ILE A 14 -14.95 6.04 17.89
N VAL A 15 -16.08 6.46 18.47
CA VAL A 15 -16.56 5.92 19.76
C VAL A 15 -16.93 4.44 19.60
N SER A 16 -17.52 4.01 18.48
CA SER A 16 -17.80 2.59 18.24
C SER A 16 -16.52 1.77 18.07
N TYR A 17 -15.50 2.31 17.43
CA TYR A 17 -14.17 1.68 17.32
C TYR A 17 -13.50 1.47 18.67
N SER A 18 -13.57 2.46 19.57
CA SER A 18 -12.97 2.37 20.91
C SER A 18 -13.70 1.36 21.82
N LYS A 19 -14.98 1.06 21.55
CA LYS A 19 -15.79 0.11 22.32
C LYS A 19 -15.70 -1.32 21.77
N ASP A 20 -15.86 -1.48 20.47
CA ASP A 20 -15.82 -2.79 19.80
C ASP A 20 -15.37 -2.62 18.34
N PRO A 21 -14.14 -3.05 17.99
CA PRO A 21 -13.61 -2.91 16.64
C PRO A 21 -14.40 -3.72 15.60
N ARG A 22 -15.14 -4.76 15.99
CA ARG A 22 -15.98 -5.55 15.07
C ARG A 22 -17.10 -4.71 14.46
N VAL A 23 -17.67 -3.78 15.23
CA VAL A 23 -18.69 -2.84 14.72
C VAL A 23 -18.11 -1.96 13.61
N THR A 24 -16.88 -1.51 13.79
CA THR A 24 -16.20 -0.69 12.76
C THR A 24 -15.90 -1.50 11.51
N VAL A 25 -15.48 -2.77 11.65
CA VAL A 25 -15.27 -3.68 10.51
C VAL A 25 -16.56 -3.87 9.71
N LEU A 26 -17.70 -4.12 10.39
CA LEU A 26 -19.02 -4.24 9.74
C LEU A 26 -19.40 -2.97 8.97
N LYS A 27 -19.18 -1.79 9.57
CA LYS A 27 -19.47 -0.50 8.90
C LYS A 27 -18.56 -0.24 7.70
N ILE A 28 -17.31 -0.68 7.76
CA ILE A 28 -16.38 -0.59 6.62
C ILE A 28 -16.84 -1.52 5.50
N ALA A 29 -17.27 -2.74 5.82
CA ALA A 29 -17.80 -3.70 4.84
C ALA A 29 -19.07 -3.16 4.16
N ASP A 30 -20.03 -2.64 4.94
CA ASP A 30 -21.22 -1.98 4.42
C ASP A 30 -20.86 -0.81 3.50
N ARG A 31 -19.93 0.05 3.92
CA ARG A 31 -19.44 1.16 3.08
C ARG A 31 -18.80 0.69 1.79
N LEU A 32 -18.06 -0.40 1.80
CA LEU A 32 -17.47 -0.96 0.59
C LEU A 32 -18.56 -1.38 -0.41
N GLU A 33 -19.62 -2.03 0.05
CA GLU A 33 -20.77 -2.39 -0.82
C GLU A 33 -21.48 -1.15 -1.39
N VAL A 34 -21.66 -0.12 -0.56
CA VAL A 34 -22.17 1.18 -1.02
C VAL A 34 -21.25 1.79 -2.10
N MET A 35 -19.94 1.72 -1.93
CA MET A 35 -18.98 2.21 -2.93
C MET A 35 -19.01 1.41 -4.23
N ARG A 36 -19.16 0.10 -4.16
CA ARG A 36 -19.33 -0.77 -5.34
C ARG A 36 -20.58 -0.45 -6.13
N SER A 37 -21.63 0.00 -5.43
CA SER A 37 -22.97 0.32 -5.99
C SER A 37 -23.18 1.81 -6.26
N LEU A 38 -22.12 2.63 -6.31
CA LEU A 38 -22.22 4.11 -6.40
C LEU A 38 -23.08 4.60 -7.58
N ASP A 39 -23.05 3.89 -8.70
CA ASP A 39 -23.77 4.29 -9.91
C ASP A 39 -25.30 4.19 -9.75
N MET A 40 -25.79 3.45 -8.73
CA MET A 40 -27.21 3.36 -8.39
C MET A 40 -27.72 4.59 -7.63
N PHE A 41 -26.87 5.46 -7.14
CA PHE A 41 -27.26 6.61 -6.33
C PHE A 41 -27.34 7.90 -7.17
N PRO A 42 -28.28 8.81 -6.84
CA PRO A 42 -28.33 10.14 -7.43
C PRO A 42 -27.01 10.91 -7.23
N LYS A 43 -26.68 11.80 -8.17
CA LYS A 43 -25.38 12.50 -8.22
C LYS A 43 -24.97 13.11 -6.87
N LEU A 44 -25.80 13.90 -6.23
CA LEU A 44 -25.49 14.55 -4.94
C LEU A 44 -25.24 13.53 -3.81
N SER A 45 -26.03 12.44 -3.77
CA SER A 45 -25.82 11.37 -2.79
C SER A 45 -24.51 10.63 -3.03
N ARG A 46 -24.17 10.39 -4.29
CA ARG A 46 -22.91 9.78 -4.71
C ARG A 46 -21.70 10.60 -4.29
N GLU A 47 -21.69 11.88 -4.61
CA GLU A 47 -20.60 12.81 -4.24
C GLU A 47 -20.36 12.83 -2.72
N ARG A 48 -21.44 12.90 -1.92
CA ARG A 48 -21.34 12.84 -0.46
C ARG A 48 -20.75 11.51 0.02
N LYS A 49 -21.22 10.37 -0.51
CA LYS A 49 -20.69 9.04 -0.14
C LYS A 49 -19.22 8.86 -0.49
N VAL A 50 -18.80 9.38 -1.64
CA VAL A 50 -17.40 9.39 -2.09
C VAL A 50 -16.54 10.19 -1.12
N LEU A 51 -16.97 11.39 -0.75
CA LEU A 51 -16.24 12.26 0.16
C LEU A 51 -16.16 11.68 1.58
N GLU A 52 -17.28 11.20 2.13
CA GLU A 52 -17.30 10.52 3.44
C GLU A 52 -16.34 9.32 3.46
N THR A 53 -16.30 8.55 2.39
CA THR A 53 -15.43 7.37 2.30
C THR A 53 -13.96 7.77 2.37
N MET A 54 -13.57 8.81 1.64
CA MET A 54 -12.19 9.32 1.66
C MET A 54 -11.80 9.87 3.03
N MET A 55 -12.70 10.60 3.68
CA MET A 55 -12.38 11.29 4.94
C MET A 55 -12.44 10.36 6.16
N LEU A 56 -13.29 9.33 6.14
CA LEU A 56 -13.58 8.50 7.33
C LEU A 56 -13.15 7.05 7.15
N TYR A 57 -13.70 6.38 6.15
CA TYR A 57 -13.61 4.92 6.05
C TYR A 57 -12.26 4.44 5.55
N ILE A 58 -11.63 5.16 4.62
CA ILE A 58 -10.29 4.84 4.14
C ILE A 58 -9.23 4.96 5.25
N PRO A 59 -9.18 6.05 6.07
CA PRO A 59 -8.32 6.12 7.24
C PRO A 59 -8.58 5.03 8.27
N LEU A 60 -9.84 4.71 8.57
CA LEU A 60 -10.20 3.64 9.51
C LEU A 60 -9.77 2.26 9.01
N ALA A 61 -10.01 1.95 7.74
CA ALA A 61 -9.53 0.71 7.12
C ALA A 61 -8.00 0.60 7.19
N HIS A 62 -7.30 1.73 7.04
CA HIS A 62 -5.85 1.78 7.20
C HIS A 62 -5.40 1.47 8.64
N GLN A 63 -6.05 2.06 9.64
CA GLN A 63 -5.74 1.83 11.06
C GLN A 63 -5.99 0.37 11.46
N LEU A 64 -7.03 -0.24 10.93
CA LEU A 64 -7.37 -1.65 11.17
C LEU A 64 -6.53 -2.63 10.34
N GLY A 65 -5.62 -2.16 9.49
CA GLY A 65 -4.81 -3.02 8.63
C GLY A 65 -5.58 -3.68 7.47
N LEU A 66 -6.81 -3.24 7.18
CA LEU A 66 -7.65 -3.75 6.11
C LEU A 66 -7.21 -3.18 4.75
N TYR A 67 -5.97 -3.46 4.36
CA TYR A 67 -5.32 -2.80 3.22
C TYR A 67 -5.96 -3.13 1.86
N ASN A 68 -6.53 -4.32 1.69
CA ASN A 68 -7.23 -4.69 0.46
C ASN A 68 -8.51 -3.86 0.31
N ILE A 69 -9.33 -3.78 1.36
CA ILE A 69 -10.55 -2.98 1.40
C ILE A 69 -10.23 -1.50 1.20
N LYS A 70 -9.22 -1.00 1.90
CA LYS A 70 -8.72 0.36 1.72
C LYS A 70 -8.35 0.64 0.27
N GLY A 71 -7.58 -0.26 -0.35
CA GLY A 71 -7.14 -0.11 -1.75
C GLY A 71 -8.31 -0.08 -2.73
N GLU A 72 -9.30 -0.93 -2.54
CA GLU A 72 -10.52 -0.96 -3.37
C GLU A 72 -11.35 0.32 -3.20
N MET A 73 -11.56 0.78 -1.96
CA MET A 73 -12.25 2.06 -1.71
C MET A 73 -11.49 3.25 -2.31
N GLU A 74 -10.16 3.29 -2.23
CA GLU A 74 -9.32 4.32 -2.86
C GLU A 74 -9.44 4.32 -4.37
N GLU A 75 -9.50 3.13 -4.99
CA GLU A 75 -9.68 2.97 -6.44
C GLU A 75 -11.03 3.52 -6.90
N ILE A 76 -12.12 3.12 -6.23
CA ILE A 76 -13.47 3.59 -6.53
C ILE A 76 -13.57 5.11 -6.29
N TYR A 77 -13.05 5.61 -5.16
CA TYR A 77 -12.98 7.03 -4.88
C TYR A 77 -12.31 7.79 -6.03
N PHE A 78 -11.11 7.38 -6.42
CA PHE A 78 -10.31 8.09 -7.43
C PHE A 78 -10.99 8.11 -8.80
N ARG A 79 -11.61 7.00 -9.19
CA ARG A 79 -12.38 6.90 -10.43
C ARG A 79 -13.54 7.89 -10.49
N HIS A 80 -14.21 8.14 -9.36
CA HIS A 80 -15.34 9.06 -9.30
C HIS A 80 -14.95 10.53 -9.05
N ALA A 81 -13.93 10.78 -8.24
CA ALA A 81 -13.48 12.12 -7.89
C ALA A 81 -12.65 12.78 -8.99
N GLU A 82 -11.78 12.01 -9.65
CA GLU A 82 -10.82 12.50 -10.65
C GLU A 82 -10.78 11.55 -11.87
N PRO A 83 -11.88 11.42 -12.61
CA PRO A 83 -12.03 10.39 -13.65
C PRO A 83 -11.02 10.49 -14.79
N GLU A 84 -10.60 11.70 -15.18
CA GLU A 84 -9.61 11.91 -16.23
C GLU A 84 -8.22 11.49 -15.78
N GLN A 85 -7.81 11.88 -14.58
CA GLN A 85 -6.52 11.51 -13.98
C GLN A 85 -6.46 10.01 -13.73
N TYR A 86 -7.56 9.44 -13.24
CA TYR A 86 -7.68 7.99 -13.06
C TYR A 86 -7.43 7.24 -14.37
N ARG A 87 -8.12 7.63 -15.46
CA ARG A 87 -7.95 7.00 -16.78
C ARG A 87 -6.52 7.16 -17.31
N ALA A 88 -5.96 8.36 -17.20
CA ALA A 88 -4.60 8.63 -17.67
C ALA A 88 -3.57 7.73 -16.96
N ILE A 89 -3.63 7.64 -15.62
CA ILE A 89 -2.70 6.84 -14.83
C ILE A 89 -2.92 5.33 -15.06
N THR A 90 -4.17 4.87 -15.09
CA THR A 90 -4.45 3.44 -15.32
C THR A 90 -4.06 2.98 -16.71
N ASN A 91 -4.21 3.82 -17.74
CA ASN A 91 -3.75 3.51 -19.08
C ASN A 91 -2.22 3.41 -19.13
N LYS A 92 -1.49 4.32 -18.48
CA LYS A 92 -0.03 4.23 -18.37
C LYS A 92 0.42 3.00 -17.58
N LEU A 93 -0.28 2.66 -16.50
CA LEU A 93 -0.02 1.42 -15.75
C LEU A 93 -0.21 0.18 -16.63
N LYS A 94 -1.22 0.14 -17.46
CA LYS A 94 -1.46 -0.97 -18.41
C LYS A 94 -0.40 -1.02 -19.51
N SER A 95 -0.12 0.10 -20.15
CA SER A 95 0.85 0.14 -21.27
C SER A 95 2.28 -0.21 -20.85
N THR A 96 2.65 0.07 -19.60
CA THR A 96 4.00 -0.21 -19.06
C THR A 96 4.06 -1.53 -18.28
N GLU A 97 3.00 -2.31 -18.22
CA GLU A 97 2.93 -3.52 -17.37
C GLU A 97 3.99 -4.56 -17.74
N ARG A 98 4.16 -4.85 -19.02
CA ARG A 98 5.17 -5.82 -19.49
C ARG A 98 6.58 -5.41 -19.14
N ASP A 99 6.92 -4.13 -19.31
CA ASP A 99 8.26 -3.62 -19.01
C ASP A 99 8.53 -3.64 -17.52
N ARG A 100 7.53 -3.29 -16.70
CA ARG A 100 7.61 -3.40 -15.25
C ARG A 100 7.76 -4.85 -14.78
N GLN A 101 7.05 -5.79 -15.40
CA GLN A 101 7.21 -7.22 -15.08
C GLN A 101 8.61 -7.72 -15.43
N LYS A 102 9.15 -7.37 -16.60
CA LYS A 102 10.54 -7.68 -16.97
C LYS A 102 11.53 -7.12 -15.96
N LEU A 103 11.39 -5.84 -15.62
CA LEU A 103 12.24 -5.17 -14.63
C LEU A 103 12.15 -5.86 -13.27
N MET A 104 10.96 -6.18 -12.79
CA MET A 104 10.78 -6.91 -11.54
C MET A 104 11.48 -8.27 -11.56
N THR A 105 11.35 -9.02 -12.66
CA THR A 105 12.02 -10.32 -12.82
C THR A 105 13.53 -10.14 -12.77
N GLN A 106 14.09 -9.17 -13.46
CA GLN A 106 15.53 -8.87 -13.43
C GLN A 106 16.02 -8.54 -12.02
N PHE A 107 15.23 -7.82 -11.21
CA PHE A 107 15.56 -7.54 -9.82
C PHE A 107 15.36 -8.74 -8.86
N ILE A 108 14.49 -9.65 -9.18
CA ILE A 108 14.15 -10.76 -8.29
C ILE A 108 15.09 -11.95 -8.49
N GLU A 109 15.41 -12.30 -9.75
CA GLU A 109 16.12 -13.56 -10.05
C GLU A 109 17.50 -13.69 -9.40
N PRO A 110 18.39 -12.68 -9.39
CA PRO A 110 19.68 -12.79 -8.69
C PRO A 110 19.51 -13.05 -7.19
N LEU A 111 18.52 -12.38 -6.56
CA LEU A 111 18.23 -12.56 -5.14
C LEU A 111 17.64 -13.93 -4.85
N LYS A 112 16.75 -14.45 -5.69
CA LYS A 112 16.18 -15.81 -5.55
C LYS A 112 17.28 -16.86 -5.58
N GLN A 113 18.19 -16.75 -6.53
CA GLN A 113 19.30 -17.71 -6.65
C GLN A 113 20.11 -17.68 -5.37
N LYS A 114 20.53 -16.51 -4.90
CA LYS A 114 21.35 -16.35 -3.70
C LYS A 114 20.66 -16.86 -2.44
N LEU A 115 19.34 -16.59 -2.28
CA LEU A 115 18.55 -17.09 -1.15
C LEU A 115 18.38 -18.61 -1.19
N SER A 116 18.24 -19.18 -2.40
CA SER A 116 18.18 -20.64 -2.60
C SER A 116 19.50 -21.32 -2.22
N ASP A 117 20.62 -20.78 -2.68
CA ASP A 117 21.96 -21.32 -2.39
C ASP A 117 22.27 -21.31 -0.89
N GLU A 118 21.73 -20.34 -0.16
CA GLU A 118 21.86 -20.18 1.29
C GLU A 118 20.78 -20.94 2.09
N GLY A 119 19.87 -21.62 1.42
CA GLY A 119 18.79 -22.37 2.06
C GLY A 119 17.77 -21.51 2.82
N ILE A 120 17.69 -20.21 2.51
CA ILE A 120 16.77 -19.28 3.17
C ILE A 120 15.36 -19.43 2.58
N ARG A 121 14.41 -19.86 3.41
CA ARG A 121 13.01 -19.99 3.04
C ARG A 121 12.31 -18.62 3.11
N TYR A 122 11.50 -18.31 2.11
CA TYR A 122 10.76 -17.05 2.07
C TYR A 122 9.49 -17.15 1.22
N LYS A 123 8.58 -16.22 1.44
CA LYS A 123 7.42 -15.96 0.54
C LYS A 123 7.64 -14.64 -0.17
N LEU A 124 7.58 -14.66 -1.49
CA LEU A 124 7.72 -13.46 -2.31
C LEU A 124 6.36 -12.78 -2.49
N LYS A 125 6.29 -11.50 -2.20
CA LYS A 125 5.15 -10.65 -2.54
C LYS A 125 5.60 -9.45 -3.36
N VAL A 126 4.91 -9.22 -4.47
CA VAL A 126 5.08 -8.02 -5.30
C VAL A 126 3.81 -7.20 -5.20
N ARG A 127 3.96 -5.90 -5.01
CA ARG A 127 2.84 -4.96 -4.91
C ARG A 127 3.07 -3.79 -5.84
N THR A 128 2.13 -3.54 -6.73
CA THR A 128 2.03 -2.27 -7.47
C THR A 128 1.24 -1.27 -6.64
N LYS A 129 1.65 -0.01 -6.64
CA LYS A 129 0.91 1.06 -5.95
C LYS A 129 -0.41 1.32 -6.64
N THR A 130 -1.44 1.70 -5.85
CA THR A 130 -2.74 2.13 -6.38
C THR A 130 -2.58 3.40 -7.22
N ALA A 131 -3.45 3.57 -8.22
CA ALA A 131 -3.44 4.74 -9.08
C ALA A 131 -3.56 6.06 -8.28
N LEU A 132 -4.38 6.07 -7.21
CA LEU A 132 -4.49 7.21 -6.30
C LEU A 132 -3.16 7.50 -5.58
N SER A 133 -2.44 6.47 -5.14
CA SER A 133 -1.14 6.65 -4.46
C SER A 133 -0.08 7.23 -5.40
N ILE A 134 -0.11 6.82 -6.67
CA ILE A 134 0.74 7.38 -7.73
C ILE A 134 0.37 8.84 -7.97
N TYR A 135 -0.92 9.14 -8.15
CA TYR A 135 -1.42 10.50 -8.35
C TYR A 135 -1.01 11.45 -7.22
N LYS A 136 -1.22 11.04 -5.96
CA LYS A 136 -0.80 11.83 -4.79
C LYS A 136 0.71 12.11 -4.79
N LYS A 137 1.53 11.16 -5.24
CA LYS A 137 2.98 11.39 -5.38
C LYS A 137 3.32 12.35 -6.51
N MET A 138 2.71 12.20 -7.68
CA MET A 138 2.88 13.13 -8.80
C MET A 138 2.58 14.57 -8.33
N GLN A 139 1.49 14.78 -7.62
CA GLN A 139 1.12 16.09 -7.08
C GLN A 139 2.11 16.60 -6.04
N LYS A 140 2.48 15.76 -5.07
CA LYS A 140 3.41 16.16 -4.00
C LYS A 140 4.81 16.48 -4.50
N GLN A 141 5.30 15.70 -5.47
CA GLN A 141 6.66 15.85 -6.02
C GLN A 141 6.69 16.78 -7.24
N LYS A 142 5.52 17.18 -7.77
CA LYS A 142 5.36 17.97 -8.99
C LYS A 142 6.07 17.33 -10.20
N VAL A 143 5.91 16.02 -10.33
CA VAL A 143 6.52 15.23 -11.43
C VAL A 143 5.43 14.53 -12.25
N PRO A 144 5.69 14.23 -13.54
CA PRO A 144 4.81 13.38 -14.35
C PRO A 144 4.85 11.92 -13.86
N PHE A 145 4.01 11.06 -14.42
CA PHE A 145 3.95 9.64 -14.08
C PHE A 145 5.32 8.95 -14.15
N GLU A 146 6.11 9.26 -15.17
CA GLU A 146 7.45 8.71 -15.41
C GLU A 146 8.46 9.13 -14.34
N GLY A 147 8.21 10.22 -13.64
CA GLY A 147 9.02 10.68 -12.50
C GLY A 147 8.71 9.99 -11.17
N VAL A 148 7.73 9.08 -11.14
CA VAL A 148 7.39 8.33 -9.93
C VAL A 148 8.18 7.01 -9.89
N PHE A 149 9.32 7.01 -9.23
CA PHE A 149 10.26 5.87 -9.24
C PHE A 149 9.80 4.62 -8.48
N ASP A 150 8.96 4.72 -7.46
CA ASP A 150 8.56 3.59 -6.62
C ASP A 150 7.12 3.11 -6.92
N VAL A 151 6.83 2.83 -8.19
CA VAL A 151 5.51 2.34 -8.65
C VAL A 151 5.20 0.94 -8.13
N PHE A 152 6.21 0.13 -7.88
CA PHE A 152 6.08 -1.21 -7.31
C PHE A 152 7.04 -1.42 -6.13
N ALA A 153 6.73 -2.41 -5.33
CA ALA A 153 7.59 -2.89 -4.24
C ALA A 153 7.68 -4.42 -4.26
N ILE A 154 8.88 -4.92 -4.03
CA ILE A 154 9.17 -6.34 -3.85
C ILE A 154 9.36 -6.58 -2.36
N ARG A 155 8.77 -7.65 -1.84
CA ARG A 155 8.88 -8.04 -0.44
C ARG A 155 9.24 -9.50 -0.33
N PHE A 156 10.34 -9.79 0.33
CA PHE A 156 10.71 -11.11 0.81
C PHE A 156 10.21 -11.24 2.25
N ILE A 157 9.33 -12.19 2.50
CA ILE A 157 8.82 -12.50 3.84
C ILE A 157 9.57 -13.75 4.27
N ILE A 158 10.46 -13.58 5.22
CA ILE A 158 11.29 -14.69 5.73
C ILE A 158 10.38 -15.69 6.45
N ASP A 159 10.54 -16.96 6.12
CA ASP A 159 9.82 -18.09 6.71
C ASP A 159 10.79 -18.83 7.65
N CYS A 160 10.81 -18.40 8.90
CA CYS A 160 11.67 -18.93 9.95
C CYS A 160 10.79 -19.49 11.06
N GLU A 161 11.02 -20.77 11.42
CA GLU A 161 10.33 -21.46 12.53
C GLU A 161 11.12 -21.36 13.85
N GLU A 162 12.28 -20.74 13.80
CA GLU A 162 13.18 -20.57 14.92
C GLU A 162 12.84 -19.31 15.72
N ASP A 163 13.71 -19.01 16.68
CA ASP A 163 13.63 -17.84 17.52
C ASP A 163 13.69 -16.53 16.69
N ARG A 164 13.06 -15.50 17.21
CA ARG A 164 12.97 -14.16 16.64
C ARG A 164 14.35 -13.54 16.35
N ALA A 165 15.38 -13.85 17.15
CA ALA A 165 16.73 -13.37 16.90
C ALA A 165 17.31 -13.93 15.61
N VAL A 166 17.03 -15.22 15.30
CA VAL A 166 17.44 -15.87 14.05
C VAL A 166 16.69 -15.26 12.86
N GLU A 167 15.37 -15.04 13.00
CA GLU A 167 14.56 -14.38 11.97
C GLU A 167 15.10 -12.98 11.63
N HIS A 168 15.43 -12.17 12.66
CA HIS A 168 16.02 -10.84 12.47
C HIS A 168 17.39 -10.93 11.78
N ALA A 169 18.24 -11.85 12.19
CA ALA A 169 19.55 -12.08 11.55
C ALA A 169 19.40 -12.44 10.07
N LEU A 170 18.45 -13.31 9.72
CA LEU A 170 18.15 -13.65 8.33
C LEU A 170 17.63 -12.44 7.54
N CYS A 171 16.81 -11.56 8.13
CA CYS A 171 16.36 -10.33 7.48
C CYS A 171 17.55 -9.40 7.15
N TRP A 172 18.50 -9.24 8.07
CA TRP A 172 19.73 -8.48 7.84
C TRP A 172 20.63 -9.13 6.80
N LYS A 173 20.71 -10.46 6.78
CA LYS A 173 21.45 -11.21 5.77
C LYS A 173 20.87 -10.99 4.37
N VAL A 174 19.53 -11.05 4.22
CA VAL A 174 18.86 -10.75 2.95
C VAL A 174 19.07 -9.28 2.55
N PHE A 175 19.05 -8.36 3.51
CA PHE A 175 19.36 -6.95 3.26
C PHE A 175 20.77 -6.76 2.72
N SER A 176 21.79 -7.46 3.28
CA SER A 176 23.16 -7.38 2.75
C SER A 176 23.24 -7.83 1.30
N TYR A 177 22.56 -8.92 0.94
CA TYR A 177 22.52 -9.39 -0.45
C TYR A 177 21.89 -8.37 -1.41
N VAL A 178 20.82 -7.70 -0.98
CA VAL A 178 20.19 -6.63 -1.77
C VAL A 178 21.17 -5.47 -1.98
N THR A 179 21.90 -5.05 -0.95
CA THR A 179 22.82 -3.92 -1.04
C THR A 179 24.15 -4.27 -1.72
N GLU A 180 24.54 -5.54 -1.75
CA GLU A 180 25.65 -6.04 -2.55
C GLU A 180 25.32 -6.03 -4.04
N GLU A 181 24.10 -6.46 -4.40
CA GLU A 181 23.65 -6.58 -5.79
C GLU A 181 23.29 -5.23 -6.40
N TYR A 182 22.61 -4.37 -5.65
CA TYR A 182 22.04 -3.12 -6.13
C TYR A 182 22.63 -1.89 -5.43
N GLU A 183 22.63 -0.76 -6.14
CA GLU A 183 22.92 0.54 -5.52
C GLU A 183 21.74 0.96 -4.63
N SER A 184 22.01 1.24 -3.36
CA SER A 184 20.98 1.55 -2.37
C SER A 184 20.95 3.03 -1.99
N ASP A 185 19.74 3.59 -1.85
CA ASP A 185 19.51 4.92 -1.28
C ASP A 185 19.41 4.81 0.26
N THR A 186 20.53 4.99 0.93
CA THR A 186 20.63 4.90 2.40
C THR A 186 19.75 5.90 3.13
N LYS A 187 19.43 7.07 2.53
CA LYS A 187 18.53 8.08 3.11
C LYS A 187 17.09 7.57 3.21
N ARG A 188 16.76 6.53 2.43
CA ARG A 188 15.44 5.89 2.42
C ARG A 188 15.39 4.58 3.18
N LEU A 189 16.47 4.18 3.84
CA LEU A 189 16.45 3.04 4.75
C LEU A 189 15.46 3.29 5.90
N ARG A 190 14.63 2.29 6.17
CA ARG A 190 13.74 2.25 7.33
C ARG A 190 13.95 0.92 8.03
N ASP A 191 14.57 1.01 9.18
CA ASP A 191 14.82 -0.13 10.07
C ASP A 191 13.71 -0.25 11.11
N TRP A 192 12.73 -1.09 10.81
CA TRP A 192 11.64 -1.46 11.72
C TRP A 192 11.91 -2.79 12.41
N ILE A 193 13.11 -3.37 12.27
CA ILE A 193 13.55 -4.51 13.04
C ILE A 193 14.15 -4.03 14.37
N SER A 194 15.12 -3.11 14.32
CA SER A 194 15.72 -2.53 15.53
C SER A 194 14.75 -1.64 16.29
N ASN A 195 13.83 -0.98 15.59
CA ASN A 195 12.83 -0.09 16.16
C ASN A 195 11.42 -0.43 15.62
N PRO A 196 10.77 -1.50 16.10
CA PRO A 196 9.47 -1.93 15.65
C PRO A 196 8.41 -0.83 15.76
N LYS A 197 7.43 -0.84 14.87
CA LYS A 197 6.30 0.08 14.97
C LYS A 197 5.41 -0.27 16.16
N PRO A 198 4.64 0.69 16.71
CA PRO A 198 3.75 0.42 17.85
C PRO A 198 2.74 -0.70 17.63
N ASN A 199 2.40 -1.01 16.37
CA ASN A 199 1.51 -2.11 15.99
C ASN A 199 2.23 -3.46 15.80
N GLY A 200 3.50 -3.57 16.20
CA GLY A 200 4.30 -4.79 16.07
C GLY A 200 4.83 -5.08 14.65
N TYR A 201 4.70 -4.13 13.71
CA TYR A 201 5.25 -4.31 12.37
C TYR A 201 6.77 -4.22 12.38
N GLU A 202 7.42 -5.24 11.83
CA GLU A 202 8.87 -5.36 11.68
C GLU A 202 9.24 -5.57 10.22
N SER A 203 10.24 -4.86 9.72
CA SER A 203 10.74 -5.00 8.35
C SER A 203 11.93 -4.08 8.10
N LEU A 204 12.77 -4.42 7.13
CA LEU A 204 13.75 -3.52 6.53
C LEU A 204 13.20 -3.01 5.20
N HIS A 205 13.16 -1.69 5.01
CA HIS A 205 12.79 -1.07 3.75
C HIS A 205 13.97 -0.31 3.17
N ILE A 206 14.28 -0.56 1.93
CA ILE A 206 15.31 0.14 1.17
C ILE A 206 14.81 0.45 -0.24
N THR A 207 15.25 1.55 -0.80
CA THR A 207 15.07 1.85 -2.22
C THR A 207 16.37 1.53 -2.93
N VAL A 208 16.27 0.74 -3.99
CA VAL A 208 17.43 0.31 -4.78
C VAL A 208 17.25 0.60 -6.26
N LYS A 209 18.36 0.73 -6.98
CA LYS A 209 18.43 0.80 -8.45
C LYS A 209 19.54 -0.13 -8.95
N ASN A 210 19.52 -0.48 -10.24
CA ASN A 210 20.63 -1.20 -10.84
C ASN A 210 21.95 -0.42 -10.67
N LYS A 211 23.03 -1.12 -10.46
CA LYS A 211 24.37 -0.55 -10.60
C LYS A 211 24.60 -0.22 -12.08
N GLU A 212 25.08 0.97 -12.37
CA GLU A 212 25.54 1.38 -13.70
C GLU A 212 26.85 0.69 -14.04
#